data_9ebb028f0064a76fbc1fe1b2a6788a4d
#
_entry.id   9ebb028f0064a76fbc1fe1b2a6788a4d
#
_cell.length_a   1.000
_cell.length_b   1.000
_cell.length_c   1.000
_cell.angle_alpha   90.00
_cell.angle_beta   90.00
_cell.angle_gamma   90.00
#
_symmetry.space_group_name_H-M   'P 1'
#
loop_
_entity.id
_entity.type
_entity.pdbx_description
1 polymer ?
#
loop_
_entity_poly.entity_id
_entity_poly.type
_entity_poly.pdbx_seq_one_letter_code
_entity_poly.pdbx_strand_id
1 'polypeptide(L)'
;MIPQIYLRRGKEESLLRRHPWIFSGAIDYIKAEEESEIAEGALVEVFDHKGAFIARGHYQIVRVLSFEREEIDQAWWNRRLRVALDVRRTLALTDDPSTTCYRLVHGEGDSLPGLVVDIYGSTAVVQCHSVGMYRSRQQIAGAIRAAYGDRITAIYDKSSQTLPFKADLGAVDGYLWGTSDHASQVMLENGEKF
;
A
#
# COMPACT_ATOMS: atom_id res chain seq x y z
N MET A 1 8.15 -21.44 -1.09
CA MET A 1 9.30 -20.50 -0.90
C MET A 1 8.92 -19.14 -1.45
N ILE A 2 9.41 -18.00 -0.85
CA ILE A 2 9.20 -16.66 -1.44
C ILE A 2 10.12 -16.58 -2.67
N PRO A 3 9.59 -16.23 -3.87
CA PRO A 3 10.41 -16.08 -5.07
C PRO A 3 11.49 -15.01 -4.88
N GLN A 4 12.66 -15.24 -5.47
CA GLN A 4 13.84 -14.40 -5.33
C GLN A 4 14.18 -13.75 -6.66
N ILE A 5 14.34 -12.42 -6.65
CA ILE A 5 14.73 -11.61 -7.79
C ILE A 5 16.17 -11.17 -7.59
N TYR A 6 17.03 -11.46 -8.57
CA TYR A 6 18.43 -11.06 -8.58
C TYR A 6 18.63 -9.91 -9.56
N LEU A 7 19.29 -8.86 -9.10
CA LEU A 7 19.53 -7.66 -9.89
C LEU A 7 20.82 -7.77 -10.69
N ARG A 8 20.83 -7.14 -11.86
CA ARG A 8 22.05 -6.93 -12.64
C ARG A 8 23.01 -6.05 -11.85
N ARG A 9 24.32 -6.29 -12.05
CA ARG A 9 25.38 -5.50 -11.43
C ARG A 9 25.18 -4.00 -11.66
N GLY A 10 25.24 -3.22 -10.58
CA GLY A 10 25.09 -1.76 -10.57
C GLY A 10 23.62 -1.28 -10.58
N LYS A 11 22.62 -2.19 -10.68
CA LYS A 11 21.20 -1.81 -10.63
C LYS A 11 20.65 -1.74 -9.21
N GLU A 12 21.40 -2.22 -8.22
CA GLU A 12 21.12 -2.11 -6.79
C GLU A 12 21.28 -0.69 -6.24
N GLU A 13 22.02 0.20 -6.92
CA GLU A 13 22.35 1.54 -6.41
C GLU A 13 21.13 2.40 -6.07
N SER A 14 20.07 2.33 -6.87
CA SER A 14 18.83 3.07 -6.60
C SER A 14 18.14 2.59 -5.33
N LEU A 15 18.15 1.27 -5.09
CA LEU A 15 17.58 0.66 -3.89
C LEU A 15 18.39 0.97 -2.64
N LEU A 16 19.69 1.03 -2.74
CA LEU A 16 20.57 1.46 -1.63
C LEU A 16 20.28 2.92 -1.21
N ARG A 17 19.77 3.73 -2.14
CA ARG A 17 19.24 5.07 -1.86
C ARG A 17 17.74 5.07 -1.49
N ARG A 18 17.18 3.91 -1.15
CA ARG A 18 15.78 3.73 -0.73
C ARG A 18 14.74 4.07 -1.81
N HIS A 19 15.10 3.99 -3.10
CA HIS A 19 14.11 4.12 -4.18
C HIS A 19 13.14 2.93 -4.16
N PRO A 20 11.82 3.15 -4.15
CA PRO A 20 10.85 2.08 -3.89
C PRO A 20 10.48 1.24 -5.12
N TRP A 21 11.06 1.48 -6.30
CA TRP A 21 10.69 0.80 -7.53
C TRP A 21 11.86 0.10 -8.20
N ILE A 22 11.59 -1.12 -8.69
CA ILE A 22 12.52 -1.90 -9.51
C ILE A 22 11.84 -2.23 -10.83
N PHE A 23 12.37 -1.70 -11.92
CA PHE A 23 11.89 -1.97 -13.27
C PHE A 23 12.47 -3.27 -13.81
N SER A 24 11.76 -3.92 -14.75
CA SER A 24 12.16 -5.20 -15.34
C SER A 24 13.56 -5.19 -15.93
N GLY A 25 14.01 -4.08 -16.51
CA GLY A 25 15.37 -3.92 -17.04
C GLY A 25 16.50 -4.00 -15.99
N ALA A 26 16.18 -3.91 -14.71
CA ALA A 26 17.14 -4.09 -13.62
C ALA A 26 17.29 -5.54 -13.18
N ILE A 27 16.36 -6.42 -13.57
CA ILE A 27 16.32 -7.82 -13.17
C ILE A 27 17.25 -8.61 -14.09
N ASP A 28 18.12 -9.44 -13.48
CA ASP A 28 18.99 -10.38 -14.19
C ASP A 28 18.27 -11.72 -14.37
N TYR A 29 17.92 -12.35 -13.26
CA TYR A 29 17.15 -13.59 -13.26
C TYR A 29 16.25 -13.69 -12.01
N ILE A 30 15.34 -14.64 -12.07
CA ILE A 30 14.39 -14.94 -11.00
C ILE A 30 14.57 -16.40 -10.59
N LYS A 31 14.58 -16.66 -9.28
CA LYS A 31 14.62 -18.01 -8.73
C LYS A 31 13.27 -18.28 -8.02
N ALA A 32 12.49 -19.21 -8.54
CA ALA A 32 11.23 -19.68 -7.99
C ALA A 32 11.19 -21.22 -8.05
N GLU A 33 10.27 -21.84 -7.30
CA GLU A 33 10.09 -23.30 -7.34
C GLU A 33 9.58 -23.80 -8.70
N GLU A 34 8.71 -23.02 -9.32
CA GLU A 34 8.30 -23.19 -10.71
C GLU A 34 8.57 -21.86 -11.45
N GLU A 35 9.43 -21.86 -12.46
CA GLU A 35 9.79 -20.64 -13.20
C GLU A 35 8.62 -20.05 -14.00
N SER A 36 7.53 -20.78 -14.17
CA SER A 36 6.52 -20.43 -15.16
C SER A 36 5.60 -19.29 -14.73
N GLU A 37 5.31 -19.05 -13.43
CA GLU A 37 4.29 -18.03 -13.07
C GLU A 37 4.41 -17.48 -11.66
N ILE A 38 5.30 -16.50 -11.47
CA ILE A 38 5.11 -15.63 -10.31
C ILE A 38 3.89 -14.76 -10.57
N ALA A 39 2.83 -14.97 -9.79
CA ALA A 39 1.61 -14.20 -9.95
C ALA A 39 1.89 -12.71 -9.72
N GLU A 40 1.32 -11.86 -10.58
CA GLU A 40 1.39 -10.41 -10.40
C GLU A 40 0.96 -10.02 -8.98
N GLY A 41 1.73 -9.16 -8.33
CA GLY A 41 1.48 -8.74 -6.95
C GLY A 41 1.89 -9.75 -5.87
N ALA A 42 2.49 -10.89 -6.25
CA ALA A 42 3.06 -11.80 -5.25
C ALA A 42 4.21 -11.14 -4.48
N LEU A 43 4.38 -11.52 -3.22
CA LEU A 43 5.53 -11.08 -2.42
C LEU A 43 6.81 -11.73 -2.96
N VAL A 44 7.86 -10.93 -3.15
CA VAL A 44 9.17 -11.36 -3.62
C VAL A 44 10.29 -10.80 -2.75
N GLU A 45 11.42 -11.50 -2.68
CA GLU A 45 12.66 -11.01 -2.12
C GLU A 45 13.60 -10.54 -3.24
N VAL A 46 14.32 -9.45 -2.99
CA VAL A 46 15.25 -8.85 -3.94
C VAL A 46 16.68 -8.96 -3.41
N PHE A 47 17.58 -9.39 -4.27
CA PHE A 47 18.99 -9.59 -3.99
C PHE A 47 19.85 -8.82 -5.00
N ASP A 48 21.02 -8.42 -4.57
CA ASP A 48 22.04 -7.90 -5.50
C ASP A 48 22.65 -9.05 -6.35
N HIS A 49 23.55 -8.68 -7.28
CA HIS A 49 24.25 -9.62 -8.14
C HIS A 49 25.21 -10.57 -7.41
N LYS A 50 25.48 -10.34 -6.12
CA LYS A 50 26.30 -11.19 -5.25
C LYS A 50 25.49 -12.08 -4.32
N GLY A 51 24.16 -11.93 -4.34
CA GLY A 51 23.25 -12.68 -3.49
C GLY A 51 23.03 -12.06 -2.09
N ALA A 52 23.39 -10.80 -1.88
CA ALA A 52 23.04 -10.09 -0.67
C ALA A 52 21.58 -9.60 -0.76
N PHE A 53 20.80 -9.84 0.30
CA PHE A 53 19.42 -9.37 0.40
C PHE A 53 19.38 -7.84 0.44
N ILE A 54 18.42 -7.26 -0.31
CA ILE A 54 18.20 -5.80 -0.37
C ILE A 54 16.82 -5.42 0.15
N ALA A 55 15.75 -6.10 -0.32
CA ALA A 55 14.38 -5.66 -0.06
C ALA A 55 13.35 -6.77 -0.22
N ARG A 56 12.13 -6.53 0.29
CA ARG A 56 10.90 -7.25 -0.05
C ARG A 56 9.90 -6.32 -0.71
N GLY A 57 9.10 -6.84 -1.63
CA GLY A 57 8.09 -6.06 -2.33
C GLY A 57 7.14 -6.92 -3.15
N HIS A 58 6.20 -6.25 -3.83
CA HIS A 58 5.25 -6.89 -4.73
C HIS A 58 5.80 -6.99 -6.14
N TYR A 59 5.66 -8.16 -6.76
CA TYR A 59 6.15 -8.47 -8.11
C TYR A 59 5.36 -7.75 -9.22
N GLN A 60 5.99 -7.56 -10.32
CA GLN A 60 5.80 -7.06 -11.68
C GLN A 60 6.72 -5.87 -11.98
N ILE A 61 6.37 -4.63 -11.71
CA ILE A 61 7.33 -3.58 -11.33
C ILE A 61 7.45 -3.75 -9.83
N VAL A 62 8.61 -4.22 -9.34
CA VAL A 62 8.68 -4.50 -7.92
C VAL A 62 8.52 -3.19 -7.15
N ARG A 63 7.46 -3.15 -6.36
CA ARG A 63 7.19 -2.07 -5.43
C ARG A 63 7.66 -2.49 -4.06
N VAL A 64 8.76 -1.91 -3.62
CA VAL A 64 9.40 -2.26 -2.35
C VAL A 64 8.51 -1.85 -1.19
N LEU A 65 8.24 -2.79 -0.28
CA LEU A 65 7.51 -2.59 0.97
C LEU A 65 8.46 -2.44 2.15
N SER A 66 9.53 -3.23 2.19
CA SER A 66 10.52 -3.17 3.26
C SER A 66 11.92 -3.41 2.72
N PHE A 67 12.89 -2.70 3.30
CA PHE A 67 14.32 -2.91 3.10
C PHE A 67 14.93 -3.80 4.19
N GLU A 68 14.08 -4.31 5.08
CA GLU A 68 14.47 -5.26 6.12
C GLU A 68 13.88 -6.64 5.79
N ARG A 69 14.56 -7.70 6.27
CA ARG A 69 14.07 -9.07 6.10
C ARG A 69 13.06 -9.38 7.21
N GLU A 70 11.84 -8.87 7.06
CA GLU A 70 10.73 -9.02 7.98
C GLU A 70 9.50 -9.62 7.29
N GLU A 71 8.58 -10.21 8.04
CA GLU A 71 7.32 -10.69 7.50
C GLU A 71 6.37 -9.52 7.20
N ILE A 72 5.73 -9.56 6.02
CA ILE A 72 4.71 -8.60 5.61
C ILE A 72 3.35 -9.16 6.03
N ASP A 73 3.15 -9.22 7.33
CA ASP A 73 1.96 -9.75 8.00
C ASP A 73 1.01 -8.63 8.47
N GLN A 74 -0.06 -8.98 9.19
CA GLN A 74 -0.99 -8.00 9.75
C GLN A 74 -0.31 -7.05 10.74
N ALA A 75 0.67 -7.53 11.51
CA ALA A 75 1.39 -6.69 12.46
C ALA A 75 2.25 -5.64 11.73
N TRP A 76 2.87 -6.03 10.61
CA TRP A 76 3.59 -5.11 9.73
C TRP A 76 2.66 -4.01 9.19
N TRP A 77 1.50 -4.37 8.63
CA TRP A 77 0.51 -3.41 8.14
C TRP A 77 0.05 -2.46 9.24
N ASN A 78 -0.21 -2.98 10.45
CA ASN A 78 -0.62 -2.17 11.60
C ASN A 78 0.46 -1.13 11.96
N ARG A 79 1.74 -1.51 11.96
CA ARG A 79 2.84 -0.57 12.21
C ARG A 79 2.92 0.51 11.13
N ARG A 80 2.81 0.13 9.84
CA ARG A 80 2.92 1.09 8.72
C ARG A 80 1.79 2.11 8.73
N LEU A 81 0.55 1.67 8.93
CA LEU A 81 -0.61 2.58 9.01
C LEU A 81 -0.55 3.47 10.25
N ARG A 82 -0.01 2.97 11.36
CA ARG A 82 0.23 3.77 12.56
C ARG A 82 1.23 4.89 12.29
N VAL A 83 2.35 4.60 11.63
CA VAL A 83 3.34 5.62 11.24
C VAL A 83 2.70 6.70 10.35
N ALA A 84 1.92 6.31 9.34
CA ALA A 84 1.20 7.26 8.49
C ALA A 84 0.23 8.15 9.29
N LEU A 85 -0.52 7.55 10.23
CA LEU A 85 -1.42 8.30 11.12
C LEU A 85 -0.65 9.27 12.02
N ASP A 86 0.49 8.86 12.58
CA ASP A 86 1.28 9.71 13.48
C ASP A 86 1.86 10.93 12.73
N VAL A 87 2.21 10.80 11.45
CA VAL A 87 2.55 11.94 10.59
C VAL A 87 1.38 12.92 10.50
N ARG A 88 0.14 12.43 10.26
CA ARG A 88 -1.07 13.29 10.15
C ARG A 88 -1.42 13.94 11.48
N ARG A 89 -1.18 13.26 12.61
CA ARG A 89 -1.31 13.85 13.95
C ARG A 89 -0.32 15.00 14.18
N THR A 90 0.93 14.80 13.78
CA THR A 90 1.95 15.85 13.87
C THR A 90 1.58 17.09 13.03
N LEU A 91 0.86 16.89 11.93
CA LEU A 91 0.33 17.95 11.07
C LEU A 91 -1.01 18.52 11.57
N ALA A 92 -1.50 18.08 12.73
CA ALA A 92 -2.78 18.47 13.33
C ALA A 92 -4.02 18.18 12.46
N LEU A 93 -3.93 17.24 11.50
CA LEU A 93 -5.06 16.92 10.60
C LEU A 93 -6.11 16.01 11.23
N THR A 94 -5.79 15.31 12.33
CA THR A 94 -6.65 14.25 12.87
C THR A 94 -7.64 14.71 13.93
N ASP A 95 -7.40 15.86 14.56
CA ASP A 95 -8.15 16.35 15.70
C ASP A 95 -8.62 17.82 15.51
N ASP A 96 -8.47 18.35 14.29
CA ASP A 96 -8.96 19.67 13.90
C ASP A 96 -10.44 19.58 13.48
N PRO A 97 -11.37 20.22 14.21
CA PRO A 97 -12.78 20.21 13.86
C PRO A 97 -13.10 20.94 12.55
N SER A 98 -12.19 21.79 12.06
CA SER A 98 -12.32 22.48 10.79
C SER A 98 -11.87 21.63 9.59
N THR A 99 -11.31 20.42 9.85
CA THR A 99 -10.80 19.51 8.80
C THR A 99 -11.32 18.09 9.09
N THR A 100 -12.36 17.68 8.39
CA THR A 100 -12.98 16.34 8.54
C THR A 100 -12.60 15.38 7.42
N CYS A 101 -11.83 15.83 6.41
CA CYS A 101 -11.30 14.97 5.37
C CYS A 101 -9.81 15.26 5.14
N TYR A 102 -9.04 14.19 4.97
CA TYR A 102 -7.60 14.28 4.71
C TYR A 102 -7.05 12.96 4.15
N ARG A 103 -5.90 13.02 3.50
CA ARG A 103 -5.19 11.86 3.01
C ARG A 103 -4.35 11.21 4.12
N LEU A 104 -4.73 9.98 4.50
CA LEU A 104 -4.00 9.18 5.49
C LEU A 104 -2.74 8.55 4.89
N VAL A 105 -2.84 8.01 3.66
CA VAL A 105 -1.72 7.37 2.97
C VAL A 105 -1.57 7.95 1.58
N HIS A 106 -0.35 8.38 1.26
CA HIS A 106 0.02 8.95 -0.05
C HIS A 106 1.15 8.13 -0.70
N GLY A 107 0.87 6.87 -1.00
CA GLY A 107 1.76 6.02 -1.80
C GLY A 107 3.21 5.99 -1.30
N GLU A 108 4.10 6.35 -2.18
CA GLU A 108 5.56 6.38 -1.96
C GLU A 108 5.96 7.33 -0.83
N GLY A 109 5.22 8.42 -0.64
CA GLY A 109 5.47 9.38 0.44
C GLY A 109 5.34 8.78 1.85
N ASP A 110 4.49 7.77 2.00
CA ASP A 110 4.30 7.02 3.24
C ASP A 110 5.00 5.64 3.20
N SER A 111 5.88 5.41 2.21
CA SER A 111 6.57 4.13 1.97
C SER A 111 5.60 2.95 1.79
N LEU A 112 4.44 3.21 1.18
CA LEU A 112 3.41 2.23 0.80
C LEU A 112 3.08 2.39 -0.69
N PRO A 113 4.05 2.12 -1.60
CA PRO A 113 3.95 2.45 -3.02
C PRO A 113 2.73 1.81 -3.68
N GLY A 114 1.89 2.65 -4.27
CA GLY A 114 0.66 2.23 -4.93
C GLY A 114 -0.55 2.06 -4.00
N LEU A 115 -0.50 2.60 -2.78
CA LEU A 115 -1.64 2.70 -1.86
C LEU A 115 -2.02 4.15 -1.63
N VAL A 116 -3.29 4.49 -1.80
CA VAL A 116 -3.89 5.74 -1.35
C VAL A 116 -5.00 5.42 -0.37
N VAL A 117 -5.04 6.12 0.74
CA VAL A 117 -6.15 6.05 1.71
C VAL A 117 -6.54 7.46 2.08
N ASP A 118 -7.80 7.79 1.83
CA ASP A 118 -8.40 9.06 2.19
C ASP A 118 -9.43 8.85 3.31
N ILE A 119 -9.47 9.76 4.27
CA ILE A 119 -10.44 9.78 5.37
C ILE A 119 -11.50 10.83 5.07
N TYR A 120 -12.75 10.45 5.20
CA TYR A 120 -13.94 11.30 5.07
C TYR A 120 -14.81 11.09 6.31
N GLY A 121 -14.66 11.95 7.31
CA GLY A 121 -15.33 11.79 8.62
C GLY A 121 -15.01 10.43 9.25
N SER A 122 -16.03 9.57 9.35
CA SER A 122 -15.88 8.20 9.88
C SER A 122 -15.70 7.11 8.82
N THR A 123 -15.52 7.48 7.56
CA THR A 123 -15.30 6.54 6.43
C THR A 123 -13.88 6.66 5.89
N ALA A 124 -13.18 5.54 5.77
CA ALA A 124 -11.93 5.45 5.03
C ALA A 124 -12.18 4.93 3.62
N VAL A 125 -11.61 5.59 2.60
CA VAL A 125 -11.64 5.16 1.20
C VAL A 125 -10.27 4.68 0.80
N VAL A 126 -10.18 3.42 0.37
CA VAL A 126 -8.94 2.77 -0.05
C VAL A 126 -8.89 2.71 -1.58
N GLN A 127 -7.78 3.13 -2.17
CA GLN A 127 -7.51 2.99 -3.60
C GLN A 127 -6.17 2.29 -3.80
N CYS A 128 -6.22 1.13 -4.45
CA CYS A 128 -5.05 0.34 -4.79
C CYS A 128 -4.65 0.60 -6.24
N HIS A 129 -3.42 1.04 -6.46
CA HIS A 129 -2.83 1.31 -7.77
C HIS A 129 -1.88 0.19 -8.22
N SER A 130 -1.89 -0.94 -7.53
CA SER A 130 -1.13 -2.14 -7.90
C SER A 130 -1.85 -3.40 -7.45
N VAL A 131 -1.60 -4.50 -8.15
CA VAL A 131 -2.19 -5.81 -7.83
C VAL A 131 -1.80 -6.27 -6.43
N GLY A 132 -0.55 -6.04 -6.01
CA GLY A 132 -0.10 -6.41 -4.67
C GLY A 132 -0.84 -5.67 -3.56
N MET A 133 -1.07 -4.36 -3.71
CA MET A 133 -1.87 -3.57 -2.77
C MET A 133 -3.32 -4.06 -2.74
N TYR A 134 -3.91 -4.34 -3.92
CA TYR A 134 -5.26 -4.86 -4.01
C TYR A 134 -5.42 -6.23 -3.34
N ARG A 135 -4.46 -7.14 -3.51
CA ARG A 135 -4.45 -8.43 -2.82
C ARG A 135 -4.34 -8.28 -1.30
N SER A 136 -3.65 -7.25 -0.82
CA SER A 136 -3.46 -6.94 0.60
C SER A 136 -4.59 -6.09 1.20
N ARG A 137 -5.63 -5.71 0.45
CA ARG A 137 -6.65 -4.74 0.88
C ARG A 137 -7.38 -5.10 2.18
N GLN A 138 -7.58 -6.40 2.47
CA GLN A 138 -8.19 -6.84 3.73
C GLN A 138 -7.27 -6.61 4.93
N GLN A 139 -5.96 -6.85 4.76
CA GLN A 139 -4.96 -6.56 5.80
C GLN A 139 -4.83 -5.04 6.01
N ILE A 140 -4.89 -4.25 4.94
CA ILE A 140 -4.90 -2.79 4.99
C ILE A 140 -6.14 -2.31 5.75
N ALA A 141 -7.33 -2.84 5.45
CA ALA A 141 -8.56 -2.53 6.19
C ALA A 141 -8.45 -2.88 7.68
N GLY A 142 -7.90 -4.06 8.01
CA GLY A 142 -7.60 -4.44 9.39
C GLY A 142 -6.67 -3.47 10.10
N ALA A 143 -5.64 -2.98 9.40
CA ALA A 143 -4.68 -2.01 9.94
C ALA A 143 -5.30 -0.62 10.15
N ILE A 144 -6.18 -0.15 9.26
CA ILE A 144 -6.94 1.10 9.45
C ILE A 144 -7.79 0.99 10.71
N ARG A 145 -8.53 -0.10 10.88
CA ARG A 145 -9.33 -0.36 12.09
C ARG A 145 -8.46 -0.36 13.36
N ALA A 146 -7.33 -1.04 13.32
CA ALA A 146 -6.39 -1.08 14.44
C ALA A 146 -5.82 0.30 14.81
N ALA A 147 -5.65 1.19 13.82
CA ALA A 147 -5.11 2.53 14.02
C ALA A 147 -6.14 3.52 14.57
N TYR A 148 -7.39 3.43 14.10
CA TYR A 148 -8.45 4.40 14.42
C TYR A 148 -9.45 3.94 15.49
N GLY A 149 -9.59 2.63 15.71
CA GLY A 149 -10.64 2.08 16.57
C GLY A 149 -12.03 2.50 16.11
N ASP A 150 -12.88 2.90 17.03
CA ASP A 150 -14.28 3.25 16.77
C ASP A 150 -14.48 4.57 16.00
N ARG A 151 -13.41 5.33 15.75
CA ARG A 151 -13.51 6.57 14.96
C ARG A 151 -13.78 6.31 13.47
N ILE A 152 -13.41 5.16 12.95
CA ILE A 152 -13.76 4.72 11.59
C ILE A 152 -14.85 3.66 11.70
N THR A 153 -15.99 3.89 11.08
CA THR A 153 -17.16 3.01 11.07
C THR A 153 -17.37 2.30 9.74
N ALA A 154 -16.70 2.76 8.67
CA ALA A 154 -16.77 2.13 7.37
C ALA A 154 -15.42 2.23 6.63
N ILE A 155 -15.09 1.20 5.83
CA ILE A 155 -13.94 1.19 4.92
C ILE A 155 -14.43 0.76 3.56
N TYR A 156 -14.26 1.62 2.56
CA TYR A 156 -14.72 1.42 1.18
C TYR A 156 -13.52 1.24 0.25
N ASP A 157 -13.52 0.17 -0.52
CA ASP A 157 -12.56 -0.07 -1.61
C ASP A 157 -13.07 0.61 -2.89
N LYS A 158 -12.28 1.52 -3.44
CA LYS A 158 -12.54 2.24 -4.69
C LYS A 158 -11.41 1.97 -5.69
N SER A 159 -11.02 0.72 -5.84
CA SER A 159 -9.84 0.33 -6.63
C SER A 159 -10.14 -0.07 -8.06
N SER A 160 -11.42 -0.29 -8.44
CA SER A 160 -11.77 -0.86 -9.75
C SER A 160 -11.20 -0.07 -10.94
N GLN A 161 -11.13 1.26 -10.81
CA GLN A 161 -10.64 2.15 -11.86
C GLN A 161 -9.16 2.57 -11.71
N THR A 162 -8.52 2.22 -10.59
CA THR A 162 -7.14 2.62 -10.29
C THR A 162 -6.13 1.49 -10.51
N LEU A 163 -6.61 0.27 -10.65
CA LEU A 163 -5.78 -0.89 -10.97
C LEU A 163 -5.21 -0.81 -12.38
N PRO A 164 -4.01 -1.39 -12.62
CA PRO A 164 -3.45 -1.47 -13.96
C PRO A 164 -4.43 -2.15 -14.93
N PHE A 165 -4.65 -1.58 -16.12
CA PHE A 165 -5.62 -2.06 -17.12
C PHE A 165 -5.45 -3.54 -17.51
N LYS A 166 -4.21 -4.07 -17.41
CA LYS A 166 -3.90 -5.48 -17.72
C LYS A 166 -4.22 -6.45 -16.58
N ALA A 167 -4.55 -5.95 -15.39
CA ALA A 167 -4.87 -6.79 -14.24
C ALA A 167 -6.37 -7.11 -14.28
N ASP A 168 -6.73 -8.18 -14.97
CA ASP A 168 -8.10 -8.71 -14.96
C ASP A 168 -8.36 -9.45 -13.64
N LEU A 169 -8.66 -8.68 -12.59
CA LEU A 169 -8.91 -9.19 -11.24
C LEU A 169 -10.41 -9.28 -10.92
N GLY A 170 -11.28 -8.91 -11.84
CA GLY A 170 -12.71 -8.80 -11.56
C GLY A 170 -13.00 -7.81 -10.41
N ALA A 171 -12.18 -6.77 -10.28
CA ALA A 171 -12.27 -5.83 -9.16
C ALA A 171 -13.59 -5.04 -9.21
N VAL A 172 -14.31 -5.08 -8.12
CA VAL A 172 -15.56 -4.34 -7.93
C VAL A 172 -15.41 -3.46 -6.69
N ASP A 173 -15.81 -2.20 -6.80
CA ASP A 173 -15.83 -1.28 -5.67
C ASP A 173 -16.86 -1.72 -4.63
N GLY A 174 -16.55 -1.54 -3.35
CA GLY A 174 -17.45 -1.97 -2.28
C GLY A 174 -16.85 -1.83 -0.88
N TYR A 175 -17.68 -2.07 0.13
CA TYR A 175 -17.23 -2.04 1.52
C TYR A 175 -16.36 -3.25 1.86
N LEU A 176 -15.18 -2.99 2.43
CA LEU A 176 -14.30 -3.99 3.04
C LEU A 176 -14.70 -4.26 4.49
N TRP A 177 -15.29 -3.25 5.14
CA TRP A 177 -15.76 -3.33 6.51
C TRP A 177 -16.80 -2.25 6.79
N GLY A 178 -17.81 -2.58 7.63
CA GLY A 178 -18.88 -1.66 7.96
C GLY A 178 -19.67 -1.18 6.75
N THR A 179 -20.52 -0.21 6.96
CA THR A 179 -21.26 0.49 5.90
C THR A 179 -21.47 1.94 6.31
N SER A 180 -21.66 2.82 5.34
CA SER A 180 -22.07 4.20 5.59
C SER A 180 -23.45 4.42 4.97
N ASP A 181 -24.41 4.88 5.76
CA ASP A 181 -25.76 5.17 5.29
C ASP A 181 -25.84 6.52 4.55
N HIS A 182 -24.72 7.23 4.45
CA HIS A 182 -24.68 8.55 3.84
C HIS A 182 -24.21 8.44 2.38
N ALA A 183 -25.14 8.66 1.45
CA ALA A 183 -24.84 8.78 0.01
C ALA A 183 -23.99 10.03 -0.27
N SER A 184 -24.09 11.06 0.55
CA SER A 184 -23.25 12.25 0.52
C SER A 184 -23.07 12.80 1.94
N GLN A 185 -21.83 13.21 2.27
CA GLN A 185 -21.54 13.88 3.53
C GLN A 185 -20.89 15.23 3.20
N VAL A 186 -21.27 16.27 3.93
CA VAL A 186 -20.56 17.54 3.89
C VAL A 186 -19.24 17.37 4.62
N MET A 187 -18.14 17.56 3.93
CA MET A 187 -16.80 17.54 4.49
C MET A 187 -16.29 18.95 4.70
N LEU A 188 -15.37 19.09 5.64
CA LEU A 188 -14.68 20.34 5.92
C LEU A 188 -13.19 20.17 5.60
N GLU A 189 -12.63 21.13 4.92
CA GLU A 189 -11.19 21.29 4.76
C GLU A 189 -10.83 22.76 5.07
N ASN A 190 -10.09 22.98 6.16
CA ASN A 190 -9.75 24.30 6.68
C ASN A 190 -10.97 25.23 6.91
N GLY A 191 -12.10 24.65 7.32
CA GLY A 191 -13.36 25.34 7.57
C GLY A 191 -14.26 25.53 6.35
N GLU A 192 -13.76 25.28 5.14
CA GLU A 192 -14.55 25.31 3.90
C GLU A 192 -15.33 24.01 3.73
N LYS A 193 -16.55 24.11 3.16
CA LYS A 193 -17.46 22.96 2.95
C LYS A 193 -17.35 22.43 1.51
N PHE A 194 -17.33 21.10 1.39
CA PHE A 194 -17.35 20.35 0.15
C PHE A 194 -18.53 19.39 0.10
#